data_8a5d88a955e4e1e568c4a2afd91c52c9
#
_entry.id   8a5d88a955e4e1e568c4a2afd91c52c9
#
_cell.length_a   1.000
_cell.length_b   1.000
_cell.length_c   1.000
_cell.angle_alpha   90.00
_cell.angle_beta   90.00
_cell.angle_gamma   90.00
#
_symmetry.space_group_name_H-M   'P 1'
#
loop_
_entity.id
_entity.type
_entity.pdbx_description
1 polymer ?
#
loop_
_entity_poly.entity_id
_entity_poly.type
_entity_poly.pdbx_seq_one_letter_code
_entity_poly.pdbx_strand_id
1 'polypeptide(L)'
;MKLKRHGQKGGKVDIEGILDNVEKFKPLISDHVGWSEEKGQLHPSTIDALIRIGVPRFFLPSGLGGYEITPIECARVTEAIADIDASAAWFVMVFNAARLAGAAWNDEVIEMIFRENPDTLLSASGNSPYQAVEKEDCYQIDGVNHFASGCRHAEWMLSPVRLENELATVLLPMNDCEILDDWDSLG
;
A
#
# COMPACT_ATOMS: atom_id res chain seq x y z
N MET A 1 16.14 18.86 8.91
CA MET A 1 16.23 18.21 10.25
C MET A 1 16.35 16.71 9.99
N LYS A 2 17.56 16.12 10.13
CA LYS A 2 17.76 14.68 9.85
C LYS A 2 17.19 13.86 11.00
N LEU A 3 16.06 13.17 10.77
CA LEU A 3 15.52 12.19 11.69
C LEU A 3 16.47 10.98 11.76
N LYS A 4 17.00 10.69 12.94
CA LYS A 4 17.78 9.49 13.21
C LYS A 4 16.86 8.27 13.06
N ARG A 5 17.10 7.44 12.04
CA ARG A 5 16.47 6.13 11.91
C ARG A 5 16.99 5.24 13.05
N HIS A 6 16.10 4.81 13.92
CA HIS A 6 16.42 3.75 14.88
C HIS A 6 16.38 2.42 14.10
N GLY A 7 17.56 1.89 13.78
CA GLY A 7 17.70 0.53 13.28
C GLY A 7 17.32 -0.45 14.39
N GLN A 8 16.12 -0.99 14.37
CA GLN A 8 15.78 -2.16 15.18
C GLN A 8 16.47 -3.38 14.57
N LYS A 9 17.37 -4.00 15.33
CA LYS A 9 17.90 -5.34 15.06
C LYS A 9 16.74 -6.34 15.14
N GLY A 10 16.61 -7.25 14.16
CA GLY A 10 15.57 -8.22 13.98
C GLY A 10 15.12 -8.98 15.22
N GLY A 11 14.15 -8.45 15.92
CA GLY A 11 13.31 -9.11 16.89
C GLY A 11 11.88 -9.15 16.33
N LYS A 12 11.17 -10.24 16.58
CA LYS A 12 9.74 -10.35 16.23
C LYS A 12 9.03 -9.09 16.74
N VAL A 13 8.34 -8.38 15.84
CA VAL A 13 7.61 -7.17 16.23
C VAL A 13 6.48 -7.57 17.18
N ASP A 14 6.37 -6.83 18.28
CA ASP A 14 5.30 -7.02 19.25
C ASP A 14 4.01 -6.39 18.72
N ILE A 15 2.99 -7.22 18.49
CA ILE A 15 1.69 -6.79 18.01
C ILE A 15 1.02 -5.80 18.97
N GLU A 16 1.21 -5.97 20.28
CA GLU A 16 0.64 -5.07 21.27
C GLU A 16 1.27 -3.67 21.15
N GLY A 17 2.57 -3.58 20.85
CA GLY A 17 3.23 -2.32 20.56
C GLY A 17 2.72 -1.63 19.28
N ILE A 18 2.28 -2.39 18.28
CA ILE A 18 1.59 -1.83 17.09
C ILE A 18 0.21 -1.27 17.50
N LEU A 19 -0.56 -2.03 18.28
CA LEU A 19 -1.88 -1.60 18.76
C LEU A 19 -1.78 -0.35 19.67
N ASP A 20 -0.76 -0.27 20.51
CA ASP A 20 -0.47 0.93 21.32
C ASP A 20 -0.20 2.16 20.41
N ASN A 21 0.50 1.95 19.30
CA ASN A 21 0.69 3.01 18.32
C ASN A 21 -0.63 3.41 17.62
N VAL A 22 -1.54 2.47 17.33
CA VAL A 22 -2.89 2.80 16.82
C VAL A 22 -3.61 3.72 17.81
N GLU A 23 -3.67 3.36 19.08
CA GLU A 23 -4.30 4.20 20.11
C GLU A 23 -3.64 5.57 20.23
N LYS A 24 -2.32 5.65 20.15
CA LYS A 24 -1.58 6.92 20.16
C LYS A 24 -1.94 7.84 19.00
N PHE A 25 -2.15 7.28 17.79
CA PHE A 25 -2.52 8.06 16.59
C PHE A 25 -4.03 8.23 16.41
N LYS A 26 -4.86 7.58 17.21
CA LYS A 26 -6.33 7.67 17.16
C LYS A 26 -6.86 9.10 17.11
N PRO A 27 -6.45 10.05 17.98
CA PRO A 27 -6.95 11.43 17.92
C PRO A 27 -6.64 12.07 16.56
N LEU A 28 -5.41 11.89 16.05
CA LEU A 28 -5.00 12.47 14.77
C LEU A 28 -5.82 11.91 13.61
N ILE A 29 -6.02 10.59 13.55
CA ILE A 29 -6.82 9.96 12.49
C ILE A 29 -8.27 10.45 12.56
N SER A 30 -8.86 10.43 13.76
CA SER A 30 -10.26 10.87 14.00
C SER A 30 -10.50 12.33 13.60
N ASP A 31 -9.56 13.22 13.86
CA ASP A 31 -9.67 14.65 13.53
C ASP A 31 -9.73 14.91 12.01
N HIS A 32 -9.27 13.97 11.19
CA HIS A 32 -9.21 14.12 9.74
C HIS A 32 -10.30 13.34 8.97
N VAL A 33 -11.17 12.58 9.63
CA VAL A 33 -12.22 11.79 8.98
C VAL A 33 -13.13 12.65 8.11
N GLY A 34 -13.67 13.76 8.66
CA GLY A 34 -14.56 14.63 7.93
C GLY A 34 -13.92 15.28 6.70
N TRP A 35 -12.63 15.63 6.77
CA TRP A 35 -11.90 16.13 5.62
C TRP A 35 -11.74 15.03 4.55
N SER A 36 -11.42 13.81 4.98
CA SER A 36 -11.24 12.67 4.08
C SER A 36 -12.52 12.32 3.33
N GLU A 37 -13.65 12.35 4.01
CA GLU A 37 -14.97 12.16 3.40
C GLU A 37 -15.31 13.25 2.38
N GLU A 38 -15.07 14.53 2.73
CA GLU A 38 -15.33 15.65 1.81
C GLU A 38 -14.46 15.58 0.55
N LYS A 39 -13.22 15.12 0.67
CA LYS A 39 -12.25 15.10 -0.44
C LYS A 39 -12.19 13.78 -1.20
N GLY A 40 -12.88 12.73 -0.76
CA GLY A 40 -12.83 11.39 -1.37
C GLY A 40 -11.43 10.75 -1.34
N GLN A 41 -10.61 11.12 -0.35
CA GLN A 41 -9.24 10.58 -0.17
C GLN A 41 -8.79 10.75 1.28
N LEU A 42 -7.90 9.89 1.76
CA LEU A 42 -7.36 10.06 3.10
C LEU A 42 -6.52 11.34 3.22
N HIS A 43 -6.64 12.01 4.37
CA HIS A 43 -5.80 13.16 4.67
C HIS A 43 -4.32 12.74 4.73
N PRO A 44 -3.37 13.53 4.21
CA PRO A 44 -1.94 13.20 4.26
C PRO A 44 -1.42 12.86 5.66
N SER A 45 -1.91 13.55 6.69
CA SER A 45 -1.52 13.23 8.08
C SER A 45 -2.03 11.86 8.54
N THR A 46 -3.16 11.38 8.02
CA THR A 46 -3.65 10.02 8.29
C THR A 46 -2.72 8.99 7.64
N ILE A 47 -2.29 9.23 6.40
CA ILE A 47 -1.29 8.38 5.73
C ILE A 47 0.03 8.35 6.51
N ASP A 48 0.52 9.52 6.96
CA ASP A 48 1.72 9.60 7.80
C ASP A 48 1.56 8.81 9.11
N ALA A 49 0.38 8.84 9.73
CA ALA A 49 0.09 8.06 10.91
C ALA A 49 0.14 6.55 10.62
N LEU A 50 -0.47 6.08 9.54
CA LEU A 50 -0.43 4.68 9.12
C LEU A 50 1.00 4.20 8.86
N ILE A 51 1.84 5.04 8.23
CA ILE A 51 3.27 4.74 8.02
C ILE A 51 3.99 4.63 9.37
N ARG A 52 3.72 5.53 10.32
CA ARG A 52 4.35 5.51 11.66
C ARG A 52 3.86 4.36 12.53
N ILE A 53 2.64 3.89 12.36
CA ILE A 53 2.12 2.65 12.95
C ILE A 53 2.90 1.44 12.38
N GLY A 54 3.43 1.57 11.17
CA GLY A 54 4.20 0.53 10.50
C GLY A 54 3.39 -0.30 9.51
N VAL A 55 2.19 0.17 9.15
CA VAL A 55 1.27 -0.52 8.22
C VAL A 55 1.98 -1.01 6.95
N PRO A 56 2.83 -0.21 6.27
CA PRO A 56 3.51 -0.66 5.06
C PRO A 56 4.49 -1.81 5.28
N ARG A 57 4.86 -2.13 6.51
CA ARG A 57 5.89 -3.13 6.85
C ARG A 57 5.33 -4.47 7.28
N PHE A 58 4.01 -4.62 7.38
CA PHE A 58 3.38 -5.80 7.99
C PHE A 58 3.81 -7.12 7.37
N PHE A 59 3.77 -7.26 6.07
CA PHE A 59 4.14 -8.50 5.37
C PHE A 59 5.50 -8.43 4.66
N LEU A 60 6.26 -7.36 4.88
CA LEU A 60 7.59 -7.25 4.32
C LEU A 60 8.56 -8.14 5.10
N PRO A 61 9.52 -8.83 4.43
CA PRO A 61 10.56 -9.58 5.10
C PRO A 61 11.39 -8.74 6.07
N SER A 62 11.76 -9.33 7.21
CA SER A 62 12.56 -8.65 8.25
C SER A 62 13.93 -8.18 7.74
N GLY A 63 14.52 -8.89 6.77
CA GLY A 63 15.76 -8.50 6.08
C GLY A 63 15.67 -7.17 5.34
N LEU A 64 14.44 -6.74 4.98
CA LEU A 64 14.14 -5.45 4.34
C LEU A 64 13.50 -4.45 5.31
N GLY A 65 13.55 -4.72 6.61
CA GLY A 65 12.96 -3.85 7.64
C GLY A 65 11.47 -4.08 7.89
N GLY A 66 10.93 -5.20 7.41
CA GLY A 66 9.56 -5.63 7.61
C GLY A 66 9.29 -6.26 8.98
N TYR A 67 8.01 -6.50 9.25
CA TYR A 67 7.53 -7.02 10.53
C TYR A 67 7.15 -8.50 10.48
N GLU A 68 6.91 -9.06 9.30
CA GLU A 68 6.51 -10.46 9.10
C GLU A 68 5.35 -10.89 10.01
N ILE A 69 4.38 -9.99 10.25
CA ILE A 69 3.22 -10.32 11.06
C ILE A 69 2.30 -11.31 10.33
N THR A 70 1.55 -12.07 11.11
CA THR A 70 0.57 -13.01 10.55
C THR A 70 -0.68 -12.29 10.02
N PRO A 71 -1.44 -12.90 9.10
CA PRO A 71 -2.72 -12.33 8.66
C PRO A 71 -3.71 -12.07 9.80
N ILE A 72 -3.69 -12.87 10.87
CA ILE A 72 -4.54 -12.66 12.04
C ILE A 72 -4.11 -11.40 12.81
N GLU A 73 -2.81 -11.19 12.98
CA GLU A 73 -2.28 -9.98 13.61
C GLU A 73 -2.60 -8.74 12.76
N CYS A 74 -2.46 -8.83 11.43
CA CYS A 74 -2.89 -7.76 10.52
C CYS A 74 -4.38 -7.44 10.66
N ALA A 75 -5.24 -8.46 10.74
CA ALA A 75 -6.68 -8.27 10.92
C ALA A 75 -7.01 -7.55 12.24
N ARG A 76 -6.34 -7.88 13.35
CA ARG A 76 -6.51 -7.18 14.63
C ARG A 76 -6.16 -5.69 14.54
N VAL A 77 -5.07 -5.36 13.84
CA VAL A 77 -4.68 -3.95 13.64
C VAL A 77 -5.66 -3.24 12.72
N THR A 78 -6.11 -3.91 11.66
CA THR A 78 -7.12 -3.37 10.74
C THR A 78 -8.43 -3.08 11.48
N GLU A 79 -8.90 -3.99 12.35
CA GLU A 79 -10.09 -3.81 13.19
C GLU A 79 -9.93 -2.59 14.10
N ALA A 80 -8.80 -2.47 14.81
CA ALA A 80 -8.54 -1.33 15.68
C ALA A 80 -8.52 0.02 14.93
N ILE A 81 -8.04 0.04 13.68
CA ILE A 81 -8.08 1.24 12.83
C ILE A 81 -9.50 1.48 12.31
N ALA A 82 -10.27 0.43 11.99
CA ALA A 82 -11.65 0.54 11.52
C ALA A 82 -12.58 1.17 12.58
N ASP A 83 -12.32 0.93 13.85
CA ASP A 83 -13.04 1.57 14.96
C ASP A 83 -12.82 3.10 15.02
N ILE A 84 -11.82 3.61 14.29
CA ILE A 84 -11.53 5.04 14.21
C ILE A 84 -12.02 5.60 12.87
N ASP A 85 -11.63 4.96 11.76
CA ASP A 85 -11.92 5.36 10.38
C ASP A 85 -11.90 4.13 9.47
N ALA A 86 -13.07 3.77 8.93
CA ALA A 86 -13.22 2.63 8.02
C ALA A 86 -12.44 2.81 6.71
N SER A 87 -12.32 4.05 6.22
CA SER A 87 -11.54 4.36 5.03
C SER A 87 -10.04 4.13 5.26
N ALA A 88 -9.52 4.54 6.42
CA ALA A 88 -8.14 4.26 6.82
C ALA A 88 -7.88 2.75 6.93
N ALA A 89 -8.82 2.00 7.50
CA ALA A 89 -8.73 0.54 7.58
C ALA A 89 -8.75 -0.13 6.20
N TRP A 90 -9.54 0.40 5.25
CA TRP A 90 -9.51 -0.05 3.86
C TRP A 90 -8.13 0.11 3.24
N PHE A 91 -7.44 1.22 3.49
CA PHE A 91 -6.07 1.42 3.04
C PHE A 91 -5.09 0.42 3.63
N VAL A 92 -5.22 0.08 4.93
CA VAL A 92 -4.42 -1.00 5.55
C VAL A 92 -4.57 -2.29 4.76
N MET A 93 -5.80 -2.66 4.42
CA MET A 93 -6.10 -3.86 3.65
C MET A 93 -5.51 -3.79 2.23
N VAL A 94 -5.72 -2.70 1.50
CA VAL A 94 -5.27 -2.54 0.11
C VAL A 94 -3.75 -2.61 0.00
N PHE A 95 -3.02 -1.82 0.80
CA PHE A 95 -1.56 -1.81 0.75
C PHE A 95 -0.96 -3.17 1.10
N ASN A 96 -1.53 -3.87 2.07
CA ASN A 96 -1.03 -5.17 2.49
C ASN A 96 -1.45 -6.29 1.53
N ALA A 97 -2.63 -6.22 0.90
CA ALA A 97 -3.02 -7.16 -0.16
C ALA A 97 -2.09 -7.06 -1.38
N ALA A 98 -1.73 -5.84 -1.81
CA ALA A 98 -0.77 -5.63 -2.88
C ALA A 98 0.61 -6.25 -2.55
N ARG A 99 1.07 -6.13 -1.29
CA ARG A 99 2.31 -6.76 -0.83
C ARG A 99 2.25 -8.28 -0.79
N LEU A 100 1.13 -8.85 -0.35
CA LEU A 100 0.93 -10.31 -0.38
C LEU A 100 0.95 -10.85 -1.81
N ALA A 101 0.39 -10.12 -2.77
CA ALA A 101 0.52 -10.46 -4.20
C ALA A 101 2.00 -10.45 -4.63
N GLY A 102 2.80 -9.55 -4.06
CA GLY A 102 4.25 -9.46 -4.27
C GLY A 102 5.05 -10.65 -3.76
N ALA A 103 4.48 -11.55 -2.95
CA ALA A 103 5.16 -12.76 -2.51
C ALA A 103 5.52 -13.72 -3.67
N ALA A 104 4.92 -13.52 -4.84
CA ALA A 104 5.23 -14.26 -6.08
C ALA A 104 6.30 -13.56 -6.95
N TRP A 105 6.79 -12.38 -6.54
CA TRP A 105 7.81 -11.65 -7.30
C TRP A 105 9.20 -12.23 -7.04
N ASN A 106 10.11 -12.00 -7.98
CA ASN A 106 11.50 -12.36 -7.77
C ASN A 106 12.18 -11.39 -6.78
N ASP A 107 13.29 -11.85 -6.19
CA ASP A 107 14.03 -11.08 -5.19
C ASP A 107 14.52 -9.73 -5.72
N GLU A 108 14.87 -9.63 -7.01
CA GLU A 108 15.37 -8.40 -7.63
C GLU A 108 14.29 -7.30 -7.63
N VAL A 109 13.03 -7.64 -7.92
CA VAL A 109 11.92 -6.69 -7.88
C VAL A 109 11.62 -6.25 -6.45
N ILE A 110 11.63 -7.19 -5.51
CA ILE A 110 11.40 -6.89 -4.08
C ILE A 110 12.49 -5.95 -3.56
N GLU A 111 13.75 -6.24 -3.88
CA GLU A 111 14.90 -5.42 -3.52
C GLU A 111 14.82 -4.02 -4.15
N MET A 112 14.48 -3.93 -5.43
CA MET A 112 14.35 -2.65 -6.14
C MET A 112 13.31 -1.74 -5.48
N ILE A 113 12.18 -2.29 -5.02
CA ILE A 113 11.07 -1.51 -4.47
C ILE A 113 11.31 -1.14 -3.01
N PHE A 114 11.81 -2.07 -2.19
CA PHE A 114 11.75 -1.93 -0.73
C PHE A 114 13.10 -1.73 -0.03
N ARG A 115 14.23 -1.99 -0.70
CA ARG A 115 15.55 -1.90 -0.05
C ARG A 115 15.85 -0.50 0.48
N GLU A 116 15.56 0.54 -0.31
CA GLU A 116 15.82 1.92 0.08
C GLU A 116 14.70 2.50 0.94
N ASN A 117 13.45 2.11 0.67
CA ASN A 117 12.29 2.58 1.40
C ASN A 117 11.32 1.42 1.74
N PRO A 118 11.43 0.81 2.93
CA PRO A 118 10.50 -0.25 3.35
C PRO A 118 9.06 0.27 3.56
N ASP A 119 8.87 1.58 3.62
CA ASP A 119 7.56 2.22 3.77
C ASP A 119 6.87 2.54 2.44
N THR A 120 7.48 2.17 1.30
CA THR A 120 6.87 2.32 -0.04
C THR A 120 5.43 1.83 -0.07
N LEU A 121 4.53 2.65 -0.56
CA LEU A 121 3.11 2.32 -0.68
C LEU A 121 2.79 1.78 -2.07
N LEU A 122 2.03 0.70 -2.10
CA LEU A 122 1.57 0.05 -3.31
C LEU A 122 0.05 0.19 -3.43
N SER A 123 -0.42 0.61 -4.58
CA SER A 123 -1.81 0.46 -4.97
C SER A 123 -1.98 -0.77 -5.86
N ALA A 124 -3.18 -1.30 -5.92
CA ALA A 124 -3.50 -2.41 -6.80
C ALA A 124 -4.90 -2.25 -7.39
N SER A 125 -5.07 -2.71 -8.62
CA SER A 125 -6.39 -2.86 -9.22
C SER A 125 -6.56 -4.30 -9.72
N GLY A 126 -7.71 -4.90 -9.41
CA GLY A 126 -8.10 -6.25 -9.83
C GLY A 126 -8.97 -6.28 -11.09
N ASN A 127 -8.99 -5.22 -11.87
CA ASN A 127 -9.79 -5.12 -13.09
C ASN A 127 -9.31 -6.08 -14.20
N SER A 128 -10.03 -6.06 -15.34
CA SER A 128 -9.63 -6.84 -16.50
C SER A 128 -8.20 -6.51 -16.92
N PRO A 129 -7.40 -7.52 -17.26
CA PRO A 129 -6.00 -7.30 -17.61
C PRO A 129 -5.87 -6.43 -18.85
N TYR A 130 -4.94 -5.48 -18.82
CA TYR A 130 -4.56 -4.71 -20.00
C TYR A 130 -3.91 -5.58 -21.05
N GLN A 131 -3.95 -5.14 -22.30
CA GLN A 131 -3.09 -5.70 -23.33
C GLN A 131 -1.73 -4.99 -23.25
N ALA A 132 -0.68 -5.77 -23.07
CA ALA A 132 0.68 -5.30 -23.22
C ALA A 132 1.18 -5.66 -24.62
N VAL A 133 1.66 -4.68 -25.34
CA VAL A 133 2.23 -4.86 -26.70
C VAL A 133 3.74 -4.80 -26.60
N GLU A 134 4.39 -5.89 -26.99
CA GLU A 134 5.85 -5.94 -27.05
C GLU A 134 6.39 -4.96 -28.09
N LYS A 135 7.43 -4.21 -27.72
CA LYS A 135 8.23 -3.34 -28.57
C LYS A 135 9.69 -3.81 -28.47
N GLU A 136 10.58 -3.19 -29.21
CA GLU A 136 11.99 -3.62 -29.30
C GLU A 136 12.67 -3.84 -27.94
N ASP A 137 12.49 -2.92 -26.97
CA ASP A 137 13.15 -2.98 -25.67
C ASP A 137 12.18 -2.79 -24.46
N CYS A 138 10.86 -2.77 -24.70
CA CYS A 138 9.87 -2.51 -23.68
C CYS A 138 8.49 -3.08 -24.01
N TYR A 139 7.56 -2.98 -23.07
CA TYR A 139 6.14 -3.23 -23.30
C TYR A 139 5.39 -1.90 -23.27
N GLN A 140 4.55 -1.68 -24.28
CA GLN A 140 3.58 -0.60 -24.26
C GLN A 140 2.28 -1.10 -23.64
N ILE A 141 1.78 -0.40 -22.62
CA ILE A 141 0.56 -0.72 -21.90
C ILE A 141 -0.34 0.51 -21.96
N ASP A 142 -1.55 0.33 -22.51
CA ASP A 142 -2.58 1.36 -22.56
C ASP A 142 -3.85 0.85 -21.90
N GLY A 143 -4.49 1.69 -21.09
CA GLY A 143 -5.75 1.35 -20.47
C GLY A 143 -6.09 2.21 -19.26
N VAL A 144 -7.25 1.97 -18.65
CA VAL A 144 -7.74 2.65 -17.45
C VAL A 144 -8.00 1.63 -16.35
N ASN A 145 -7.41 1.84 -15.19
CA ASN A 145 -7.71 1.10 -13.97
C ASN A 145 -8.80 1.81 -13.19
N HIS A 146 -9.92 1.15 -13.02
CA HIS A 146 -10.95 1.59 -12.08
C HIS A 146 -10.69 0.96 -10.71
N PHE A 147 -11.18 1.60 -9.65
CA PHE A 147 -11.05 1.13 -8.26
C PHE A 147 -9.60 0.90 -7.83
N ALA A 148 -8.69 1.76 -8.30
CA ALA A 148 -7.29 1.74 -7.90
C ALA A 148 -7.11 2.41 -6.52
N SER A 149 -7.70 1.80 -5.48
CA SER A 149 -7.70 2.36 -4.13
C SER A 149 -6.28 2.66 -3.66
N GLY A 150 -6.08 3.85 -3.11
CA GLY A 150 -4.77 4.27 -2.61
C GLY A 150 -3.82 4.86 -3.66
N CYS A 151 -4.19 4.93 -4.94
CA CYS A 151 -3.31 5.42 -6.02
C CYS A 151 -2.76 6.82 -5.77
N ARG A 152 -3.53 7.72 -5.13
CA ARG A 152 -3.08 9.09 -4.80
C ARG A 152 -1.92 9.15 -3.80
N HIS A 153 -1.66 8.06 -3.09
CA HIS A 153 -0.64 7.96 -2.04
C HIS A 153 0.43 6.92 -2.34
N ALA A 154 0.21 6.10 -3.38
CA ALA A 154 1.13 5.03 -3.75
C ALA A 154 2.27 5.54 -4.64
N GLU A 155 3.41 4.90 -4.56
CA GLU A 155 4.55 5.10 -5.47
C GLU A 155 4.47 4.15 -6.66
N TRP A 156 3.80 3.00 -6.48
CA TRP A 156 3.66 1.96 -7.51
C TRP A 156 2.23 1.45 -7.60
N MET A 157 1.82 1.12 -8.83
CA MET A 157 0.55 0.48 -9.15
C MET A 157 0.81 -0.96 -9.59
N LEU A 158 0.16 -1.90 -8.91
CA LEU A 158 0.11 -3.31 -9.31
C LEU A 158 -1.11 -3.56 -10.20
N SER A 159 -0.90 -4.05 -11.40
CA SER A 159 -1.98 -4.27 -12.37
C SER A 159 -1.82 -5.58 -13.15
N PRO A 160 -2.91 -6.32 -13.39
CA PRO A 160 -2.86 -7.46 -14.28
C PRO A 160 -2.70 -7.01 -15.73
N VAL A 161 -1.87 -7.73 -16.48
CA VAL A 161 -1.68 -7.54 -17.92
C VAL A 161 -1.76 -8.87 -18.65
N ARG A 162 -2.11 -8.81 -19.92
CA ARG A 162 -2.04 -9.92 -20.84
C ARG A 162 -0.88 -9.70 -21.81
N LEU A 163 0.07 -10.60 -21.75
CA LEU A 163 1.19 -10.71 -22.68
C LEU A 163 0.85 -11.83 -23.65
N GLU A 164 0.47 -11.50 -24.88
CA GLU A 164 -0.03 -12.48 -25.84
C GLU A 164 -1.15 -13.36 -25.26
N ASN A 165 -0.84 -14.60 -24.86
CA ASN A 165 -1.77 -15.57 -24.30
C ASN A 165 -1.56 -15.82 -22.80
N GLU A 166 -0.61 -15.15 -22.17
CA GLU A 166 -0.28 -15.33 -20.75
C GLU A 166 -0.79 -14.16 -19.91
N LEU A 167 -1.21 -14.47 -18.68
CA LEU A 167 -1.50 -13.47 -17.66
C LEU A 167 -0.24 -13.21 -16.87
N ALA A 168 0.11 -11.95 -16.76
CA ALA A 168 1.20 -11.46 -15.93
C ALA A 168 0.72 -10.32 -15.03
N THR A 169 1.58 -9.89 -14.14
CA THR A 169 1.38 -8.71 -13.32
C THR A 169 2.49 -7.71 -13.63
N VAL A 170 2.12 -6.46 -13.81
CA VAL A 170 3.05 -5.36 -14.00
C VAL A 170 3.04 -4.44 -12.80
N LEU A 171 4.20 -3.90 -12.47
CA LEU A 171 4.37 -2.78 -11.57
C LEU A 171 4.63 -1.52 -12.39
N LEU A 172 3.75 -0.56 -12.26
CA LEU A 172 3.82 0.74 -12.94
C LEU A 172 4.23 1.80 -11.93
N PRO A 173 5.28 2.60 -12.19
CA PRO A 173 5.56 3.78 -11.38
C PRO A 173 4.36 4.74 -11.47
N MET A 174 3.89 5.24 -10.33
CA MET A 174 2.76 6.18 -10.34
C MET A 174 3.07 7.50 -11.06
N ASN A 175 4.35 7.84 -11.20
CA ASN A 175 4.78 9.00 -12.01
C ASN A 175 4.51 8.85 -13.51
N ASP A 176 4.32 7.61 -13.98
CA ASP A 176 4.01 7.29 -15.38
C ASP A 176 2.49 7.11 -15.60
N CYS A 177 1.69 7.33 -14.56
CA CYS A 177 0.24 7.17 -14.56
C CYS A 177 -0.46 8.52 -14.38
N GLU A 178 -1.57 8.72 -15.09
CA GLU A 178 -2.50 9.81 -14.85
C GLU A 178 -3.60 9.34 -13.89
N ILE A 179 -3.84 10.08 -12.81
CA ILE A 179 -4.92 9.79 -11.87
C ILE A 179 -6.17 10.54 -12.33
N LEU A 180 -7.19 9.79 -12.73
CA LEU A 180 -8.50 10.34 -13.07
C LEU A 180 -9.30 10.61 -11.80
N ASP A 181 -10.00 11.74 -11.77
CA ASP A 181 -10.88 12.11 -10.65
C ASP A 181 -12.31 11.66 -10.96
N ASP A 182 -12.50 10.33 -10.99
CA ASP A 182 -13.76 9.67 -11.35
C ASP A 182 -14.44 8.97 -10.17
N TRP A 183 -13.92 9.14 -8.95
CA TRP A 183 -14.50 8.54 -7.75
C TRP A 183 -15.67 9.40 -7.24
N ASP A 184 -16.88 8.95 -7.52
CA ASP A 184 -18.12 9.55 -7.04
C ASP A 184 -19.03 8.45 -6.50
N SER A 185 -18.77 7.99 -5.29
CA SER A 185 -19.56 6.95 -4.63
C SER A 185 -19.93 7.33 -3.19
N LEU A 186 -20.94 6.66 -2.64
CA LEU A 186 -21.44 6.88 -1.29
C LEU A 186 -20.58 6.22 -0.19
N GLY A 187 -19.32 5.98 -0.42
CA GLY A 187 -18.45 5.35 0.59
C GLY A 187 -17.10 4.93 0.04
#